data_2247cd02f339f8ca5c04e99de5fff3a8
#
_entry.id   2247cd02f339f8ca5c04e99de5fff3a8
#
_cell.length_a   1.000
_cell.length_b   1.000
_cell.length_c   1.000
_cell.angle_alpha   90.00
_cell.angle_beta   90.00
_cell.angle_gamma   90.00
#
_symmetry.space_group_name_H-M   'P 1'
#
loop_
_entity.id
_entity.type
_entity.pdbx_description
1 polymer ?
#
loop_
_entity_poly.entity_id
_entity_poly.type
_entity_poly.pdbx_seq_one_letter_code
_entity_poly.pdbx_strand_id
1 'polypeptide(L)'
;MRKAFALLVIVASLSLFIPSAFPAYDSAAVKAAMEKLPQHMTDIQTKSAARDYYGAAEGFMEVARLIKKLDVIVPVKGEKAIWDQNHRNLINAAFKGIGACGAQNDAAIKEAIKELIKYRNESHKIFK
;
A
#
# COMPACT_ATOMS: atom_id res chain seq x y z
N MET A 1 11.90 -46.83 56.54
CA MET A 1 11.45 -46.85 55.15
C MET A 1 11.01 -45.44 54.73
N ARG A 2 11.85 -44.74 54.04
CA ARG A 2 11.50 -43.45 53.51
C ARG A 2 11.43 -43.57 51.98
N LYS A 3 10.19 -43.48 51.46
CA LYS A 3 10.01 -43.45 50.03
C LYS A 3 10.33 -42.05 49.54
N ALA A 4 11.41 -41.91 48.80
CA ALA A 4 11.72 -40.68 48.11
C ALA A 4 10.76 -40.54 46.91
N PHE A 5 9.88 -39.56 46.97
CA PHE A 5 9.09 -39.12 45.82
C PHE A 5 10.03 -38.26 44.96
N ALA A 6 10.47 -38.83 43.89
CA ALA A 6 11.12 -38.04 42.85
C ALA A 6 10.02 -37.26 42.12
N LEU A 7 9.93 -35.97 42.40
CA LEU A 7 9.06 -35.06 41.66
C LEU A 7 9.77 -34.80 40.33
N LEU A 8 9.31 -35.50 39.30
CA LEU A 8 9.73 -35.21 37.92
C LEU A 8 9.07 -33.92 37.47
N VAL A 9 9.80 -32.83 37.62
CA VAL A 9 9.37 -31.56 37.03
C VAL A 9 9.64 -31.66 35.54
N ILE A 10 8.61 -32.03 34.80
CA ILE A 10 8.58 -31.85 33.35
C ILE A 10 8.43 -30.35 33.11
N VAL A 11 9.55 -29.68 32.91
CA VAL A 11 9.55 -28.34 32.33
C VAL A 11 9.18 -28.54 30.88
N ALA A 12 7.86 -28.48 30.61
CA ALA A 12 7.40 -28.29 29.26
C ALA A 12 7.91 -26.93 28.83
N SER A 13 8.99 -26.90 28.09
CA SER A 13 9.42 -25.75 27.35
C SER A 13 8.32 -25.47 26.32
N LEU A 14 7.35 -24.65 26.70
CA LEU A 14 6.44 -24.04 25.76
C LEU A 14 7.31 -23.10 24.93
N SER A 15 7.84 -23.60 23.82
CA SER A 15 8.35 -22.76 22.78
C SER A 15 7.14 -21.99 22.26
N LEU A 16 6.95 -20.79 22.81
CA LEU A 16 6.06 -19.81 22.25
C LEU A 16 6.55 -19.53 20.84
N PHE A 17 5.98 -20.22 19.89
CA PHE A 17 6.04 -19.83 18.50
C PHE A 17 5.30 -18.49 18.43
N ILE A 18 6.04 -17.39 18.62
CA ILE A 18 5.53 -16.07 18.30
C ILE A 18 5.56 -16.05 16.77
N PRO A 19 4.40 -16.14 16.09
CA PRO A 19 4.40 -15.92 14.65
C PRO A 19 5.02 -14.54 14.43
N SER A 20 6.01 -14.47 13.52
CA SER A 20 6.64 -13.19 13.22
C SER A 20 5.52 -12.19 12.92
N ALA A 21 5.45 -11.08 13.69
CA ALA A 21 4.41 -10.07 13.58
C ALA A 21 4.45 -9.33 12.22
N PHE A 22 5.44 -9.64 11.37
CA PHE A 22 5.63 -9.06 10.06
C PHE A 22 5.30 -10.10 9.00
N PRO A 23 4.27 -9.87 8.17
CA PRO A 23 4.01 -10.72 7.03
C PRO A 23 5.24 -10.74 6.11
N ALA A 24 5.57 -11.91 5.57
CA ALA A 24 6.59 -12.03 4.54
C ALA A 24 6.22 -11.14 3.34
N TYR A 25 7.24 -10.63 2.61
CA TYR A 25 7.02 -9.88 1.39
C TYR A 25 6.21 -10.71 0.40
N ASP A 26 5.03 -10.21 0.06
CA ASP A 26 4.13 -10.82 -0.92
C ASP A 26 4.38 -10.21 -2.30
N SER A 27 5.30 -10.81 -3.05
CA SER A 27 5.64 -10.37 -4.39
C SER A 27 4.47 -10.48 -5.37
N ALA A 28 3.59 -11.45 -5.20
CA ALA A 28 2.41 -11.63 -6.03
C ALA A 28 1.41 -10.48 -5.83
N ALA A 29 1.16 -10.07 -4.60
CA ALA A 29 0.29 -8.94 -4.26
C ALA A 29 0.86 -7.62 -4.81
N VAL A 30 2.16 -7.39 -4.65
CA VAL A 30 2.84 -6.19 -5.17
C VAL A 30 2.79 -6.16 -6.70
N LYS A 31 3.06 -7.29 -7.37
CA LYS A 31 2.98 -7.39 -8.81
C LYS A 31 1.56 -7.10 -9.32
N ALA A 32 0.55 -7.70 -8.71
CA ALA A 32 -0.85 -7.47 -9.06
C ALA A 32 -1.24 -5.99 -8.91
N ALA A 33 -0.77 -5.32 -7.85
CA ALA A 33 -0.97 -3.90 -7.65
C ALA A 33 -0.28 -3.06 -8.73
N MET A 34 0.96 -3.40 -9.08
CA MET A 34 1.73 -2.71 -10.12
C MET A 34 1.13 -2.85 -11.52
N GLU A 35 0.46 -3.95 -11.80
CA GLU A 35 -0.26 -4.17 -13.05
C GLU A 35 -1.57 -3.37 -13.12
N LYS A 36 -2.26 -3.21 -12.01
CA LYS A 36 -3.53 -2.48 -11.94
C LYS A 36 -3.37 -0.96 -11.89
N LEU A 37 -2.31 -0.47 -11.27
CA LEU A 37 -2.09 0.96 -11.09
C LEU A 37 -2.09 1.75 -12.40
N PRO A 38 -1.36 1.34 -13.47
CA PRO A 38 -1.42 2.03 -14.75
C PRO A 38 -2.80 2.05 -15.38
N GLN A 39 -3.59 0.98 -15.20
CA GLN A 39 -4.96 0.90 -15.71
C GLN A 39 -5.86 1.95 -15.03
N HIS A 40 -5.79 2.07 -13.72
CA HIS A 40 -6.52 3.08 -12.98
C HIS A 40 -6.08 4.49 -13.35
N MET A 41 -4.80 4.72 -13.58
CA MET A 41 -4.30 6.04 -14.01
C MET A 41 -4.78 6.41 -15.40
N THR A 42 -4.79 5.46 -16.35
CA THR A 42 -5.36 5.67 -17.69
C THR A 42 -6.84 5.96 -17.61
N ASP A 43 -7.58 5.25 -16.78
CA ASP A 43 -9.01 5.45 -16.56
C ASP A 43 -9.31 6.84 -16.01
N ILE A 44 -8.54 7.31 -15.02
CA ILE A 44 -8.65 8.67 -14.47
C ILE A 44 -8.43 9.71 -15.58
N GLN A 45 -7.39 9.55 -16.39
CA GLN A 45 -7.08 10.50 -17.47
C GLN A 45 -8.20 10.55 -18.52
N THR A 46 -8.69 9.38 -18.94
CA THR A 46 -9.77 9.28 -19.92
C THR A 46 -11.06 9.92 -19.41
N LYS A 47 -11.45 9.61 -18.18
CA LYS A 47 -12.67 10.14 -17.58
C LYS A 47 -12.58 11.63 -17.30
N SER A 48 -11.43 12.12 -16.83
CA SER A 48 -11.24 13.55 -16.61
C SER A 48 -11.25 14.34 -17.93
N ALA A 49 -10.66 13.81 -18.99
CA ALA A 49 -10.72 14.42 -20.32
C ALA A 49 -12.15 14.49 -20.88
N ALA A 50 -12.98 13.51 -20.58
CA ALA A 50 -14.41 13.48 -20.93
C ALA A 50 -15.29 14.29 -19.97
N ARG A 51 -14.68 14.94 -18.96
CA ARG A 51 -15.39 15.66 -17.88
C ARG A 51 -16.33 14.79 -17.05
N ASP A 52 -16.07 13.50 -17.02
CA ASP A 52 -16.67 12.57 -16.06
C ASP A 52 -15.93 12.66 -14.73
N TYR A 53 -16.18 13.71 -13.98
CA TYR A 53 -15.50 13.98 -12.72
C TYR A 53 -15.82 12.95 -11.63
N TYR A 54 -17.05 12.43 -11.65
CA TYR A 54 -17.41 11.35 -10.73
C TYR A 54 -16.61 10.07 -11.01
N GLY A 55 -16.56 9.65 -12.27
CA GLY A 55 -15.80 8.49 -12.66
C GLY A 55 -14.29 8.66 -12.45
N ALA A 56 -13.74 9.86 -12.67
CA ALA A 56 -12.35 10.17 -12.36
C ALA A 56 -12.09 10.09 -10.84
N ALA A 57 -12.99 10.60 -10.01
CA ALA A 57 -12.88 10.49 -8.55
C ALA A 57 -12.90 9.04 -8.08
N GLU A 58 -13.74 8.19 -8.65
CA GLU A 58 -13.73 6.75 -8.36
C GLU A 58 -12.38 6.13 -8.71
N GLY A 59 -11.78 6.50 -9.85
CA GLY A 59 -10.46 6.03 -10.26
C GLY A 59 -9.37 6.41 -9.26
N PHE A 60 -9.36 7.64 -8.76
CA PHE A 60 -8.45 8.06 -7.69
C PHE A 60 -8.66 7.26 -6.41
N MET A 61 -9.91 6.98 -6.04
CA MET A 61 -10.21 6.17 -4.86
C MET A 61 -9.70 4.74 -5.02
N GLU A 62 -9.82 4.15 -6.21
CA GLU A 62 -9.28 2.82 -6.48
C GLU A 62 -7.75 2.78 -6.35
N VAL A 63 -7.05 3.84 -6.80
CA VAL A 63 -5.62 3.98 -6.56
C VAL A 63 -5.31 4.00 -5.06
N ALA A 64 -6.03 4.80 -4.29
CA ALA A 64 -5.84 4.87 -2.83
C ALA A 64 -6.06 3.52 -2.16
N ARG A 65 -7.12 2.79 -2.52
CA ARG A 65 -7.41 1.45 -2.00
C ARG A 65 -6.32 0.46 -2.35
N LEU A 66 -5.83 0.50 -3.58
CA LEU A 66 -4.77 -0.38 -4.06
C LEU A 66 -3.48 -0.18 -3.26
N ILE A 67 -3.08 1.06 -3.07
CA ILE A 67 -1.88 1.40 -2.29
C ILE A 67 -2.07 1.04 -0.82
N LYS A 68 -3.25 1.28 -0.25
CA LYS A 68 -3.54 0.94 1.15
C LYS A 68 -3.36 -0.55 1.46
N LYS A 69 -3.68 -1.42 0.52
CA LYS A 69 -3.47 -2.87 0.67
C LYS A 69 -1.99 -3.24 0.80
N LEU A 70 -1.07 -2.40 0.34
CA LEU A 70 0.36 -2.64 0.41
C LEU A 70 0.99 -2.20 1.75
N ASP A 71 0.27 -1.51 2.62
CA ASP A 71 0.77 -1.01 3.90
C ASP A 71 1.27 -2.12 4.83
N VAL A 72 0.68 -3.32 4.74
CA VAL A 72 1.05 -4.47 5.56
C VAL A 72 2.26 -5.24 5.04
N ILE A 73 2.76 -4.87 3.86
CA ILE A 73 3.88 -5.55 3.20
C ILE A 73 5.19 -4.91 3.66
N VAL A 74 6.15 -5.75 4.03
CA VAL A 74 7.53 -5.32 4.31
C VAL A 74 8.33 -5.41 3.02
N PRO A 75 8.96 -4.32 2.54
CA PRO A 75 9.73 -4.36 1.31
C PRO A 75 10.99 -5.21 1.45
N VAL A 76 11.41 -5.87 0.35
CA VAL A 76 12.67 -6.63 0.29
C VAL A 76 13.85 -5.68 0.26
N LYS A 77 13.71 -4.53 -0.43
CA LYS A 77 14.70 -3.47 -0.53
C LYS A 77 14.19 -2.20 0.10
N GLY A 78 15.10 -1.42 0.66
CA GLY A 78 14.78 -0.14 1.28
C GLY A 78 14.18 -0.28 2.67
N GLU A 79 13.94 0.84 3.31
CA GLU A 79 13.43 0.91 4.67
C GLU A 79 11.91 0.93 4.69
N LYS A 80 11.31 0.25 5.66
CA LYS A 80 9.85 0.24 5.88
C LYS A 80 9.28 1.66 6.07
N ALA A 81 10.01 2.52 6.78
CA ALA A 81 9.59 3.91 6.99
C ALA A 81 9.47 4.70 5.67
N ILE A 82 10.40 4.49 4.74
CA ILE A 82 10.38 5.11 3.40
C ILE A 82 9.24 4.52 2.56
N TRP A 83 9.05 3.22 2.62
CA TRP A 83 7.92 2.54 1.99
C TRP A 83 6.59 3.13 2.45
N ASP A 84 6.38 3.25 3.75
CA ASP A 84 5.16 3.81 4.32
C ASP A 84 4.97 5.28 3.95
N GLN A 85 6.04 6.07 3.93
CA GLN A 85 5.99 7.48 3.52
C GLN A 85 5.59 7.64 2.06
N ASN A 86 6.16 6.84 1.16
CA ASN A 86 5.79 6.84 -0.25
C ASN A 86 4.33 6.45 -0.47
N HIS A 87 3.84 5.47 0.28
CA HIS A 87 2.43 5.08 0.22
C HIS A 87 1.51 6.19 0.71
N ARG A 88 1.86 6.88 1.80
CA ARG A 88 1.10 8.05 2.26
C ARG A 88 1.09 9.16 1.22
N ASN A 89 2.21 9.41 0.56
CA ASN A 89 2.29 10.41 -0.50
C ASN A 89 1.38 10.06 -1.68
N LEU A 90 1.37 8.81 -2.11
CA LEU A 90 0.48 8.32 -3.17
C LEU A 90 -1.00 8.44 -2.79
N ILE A 91 -1.36 8.03 -1.57
CA ILE A 91 -2.73 8.12 -1.07
C ILE A 91 -3.17 9.57 -0.96
N ASN A 92 -2.31 10.46 -0.46
CA ASN A 92 -2.61 11.89 -0.37
C ASN A 92 -2.79 12.52 -1.75
N ALA A 93 -1.97 12.16 -2.73
CA ALA A 93 -2.13 12.62 -4.11
C ALA A 93 -3.47 12.16 -4.70
N ALA A 94 -3.88 10.92 -4.43
CA ALA A 94 -5.18 10.41 -4.83
C ALA A 94 -6.33 11.21 -4.19
N PHE A 95 -6.26 11.52 -2.91
CA PHE A 95 -7.28 12.33 -2.23
C PHE A 95 -7.33 13.77 -2.74
N LYS A 96 -6.19 14.38 -3.07
CA LYS A 96 -6.16 15.67 -3.76
C LYS A 96 -6.88 15.60 -5.11
N GLY A 97 -6.69 14.52 -5.84
CA GLY A 97 -7.39 14.27 -7.10
C GLY A 97 -8.89 14.16 -6.92
N ILE A 98 -9.36 13.47 -5.88
CA ILE A 98 -10.79 13.37 -5.55
C ILE A 98 -11.38 14.75 -5.26
N GLY A 99 -10.71 15.56 -4.43
CA GLY A 99 -11.13 16.93 -4.13
C GLY A 99 -11.17 17.81 -5.38
N ALA A 100 -10.18 17.68 -6.26
CA ALA A 100 -10.12 18.40 -7.53
C ALA A 100 -11.29 18.00 -8.48
N CYS A 101 -11.66 16.73 -8.50
CA CYS A 101 -12.83 16.24 -9.24
C CYS A 101 -14.11 16.85 -8.68
N GLY A 102 -14.27 16.87 -7.35
CA GLY A 102 -15.43 17.51 -6.73
C GLY A 102 -15.55 18.99 -7.02
N ALA A 103 -14.42 19.70 -7.14
CA ALA A 103 -14.37 21.11 -7.55
C ALA A 103 -14.45 21.32 -9.07
N GLN A 104 -14.45 20.25 -9.87
CA GLN A 104 -14.37 20.28 -11.34
C GLN A 104 -13.18 21.11 -11.85
N ASN A 105 -12.07 21.02 -11.16
CA ASN A 105 -10.84 21.77 -11.44
C ASN A 105 -9.86 20.93 -12.25
N ASP A 106 -9.90 21.06 -13.58
CA ASP A 106 -9.06 20.28 -14.50
C ASP A 106 -7.56 20.46 -14.24
N ALA A 107 -7.12 21.68 -13.93
CA ALA A 107 -5.70 21.95 -13.63
C ALA A 107 -5.25 21.22 -12.35
N ALA A 108 -6.06 21.22 -11.31
CA ALA A 108 -5.78 20.52 -10.06
C ALA A 108 -5.81 18.99 -10.24
N ILE A 109 -6.67 18.47 -11.10
CA ILE A 109 -6.70 17.05 -11.48
C ILE A 109 -5.40 16.66 -12.15
N LYS A 110 -4.93 17.44 -13.12
CA LYS A 110 -3.64 17.21 -13.79
C LYS A 110 -2.47 17.22 -12.83
N GLU A 111 -2.45 18.14 -11.86
CA GLU A 111 -1.40 18.17 -10.83
C GLU A 111 -1.44 16.93 -9.93
N ALA A 112 -2.62 16.47 -9.52
CA ALA A 112 -2.75 15.24 -8.76
C ALA A 112 -2.22 14.02 -9.52
N ILE A 113 -2.49 13.92 -10.81
CA ILE A 113 -1.96 12.87 -11.69
C ILE A 113 -0.43 12.94 -11.77
N LYS A 114 0.14 14.13 -11.92
CA LYS A 114 1.60 14.32 -11.93
C LYS A 114 2.23 13.88 -10.61
N GLU A 115 1.63 14.21 -9.48
CA GLU A 115 2.10 13.76 -8.15
C GLU A 115 2.06 12.24 -8.04
N LEU A 116 1.01 11.58 -8.49
CA LEU A 116 0.92 10.11 -8.52
C LEU A 116 2.06 9.50 -9.34
N ILE A 117 2.34 10.03 -10.52
CA ILE A 117 3.42 9.56 -11.39
C ILE A 117 4.78 9.78 -10.71
N LYS A 118 4.99 10.93 -10.11
CA LYS A 118 6.23 11.28 -9.38
C LYS A 118 6.50 10.26 -8.26
N TYR A 119 5.56 10.07 -7.36
CA TYR A 119 5.74 9.17 -6.21
C TYR A 119 5.84 7.71 -6.62
N ARG A 120 5.10 7.29 -7.65
CA ARG A 120 5.27 5.96 -8.25
C ARG A 120 6.71 5.76 -8.76
N ASN A 121 7.25 6.72 -9.47
CA ASN A 121 8.60 6.63 -10.01
C ASN A 121 9.66 6.64 -8.92
N GLU A 122 9.48 7.44 -7.87
CA GLU A 122 10.35 7.45 -6.69
C GLU A 122 10.35 6.09 -5.99
N SER A 123 9.17 5.50 -5.77
CA SER A 123 9.04 4.16 -5.20
C SER A 123 9.74 3.10 -6.03
N HIS A 124 9.61 3.15 -7.36
CA HIS A 124 10.28 2.21 -8.26
C HIS A 124 11.81 2.29 -8.18
N LYS A 125 12.38 3.47 -8.00
CA LYS A 125 13.84 3.64 -7.85
C LYS A 125 14.38 2.99 -6.57
N ILE A 126 13.58 2.97 -5.51
CA ILE A 126 14.00 2.51 -4.18
C ILE A 126 13.70 1.02 -4.00
N PHE A 127 12.53 0.54 -4.45
CA PHE A 127 11.99 -0.77 -4.09
C PHE A 127 11.95 -1.79 -5.24
N LYS A 128 12.42 -1.44 -6.44
CA LYS A 128 12.43 -2.33 -7.60
C LYS A 128 13.79 -3.02 -7.82
#